data_53553dd69a920d3a6fedb974d81f19c5
#
_entry.id   53553dd69a920d3a6fedb974d81f19c5
#
_cell.length_a   1.000
_cell.length_b   1.000
_cell.length_c   1.000
_cell.angle_alpha   90.00
_cell.angle_beta   90.00
_cell.angle_gamma   90.00
#
_symmetry.space_group_name_H-M   'P 1'
#
loop_
_entity.id
_entity.type
_entity.pdbx_description
1 polymer ?
#
loop_
_entity_poly.entity_id
_entity_poly.type
_entity_poly.pdbx_seq_one_letter_code
_entity_poly.pdbx_strand_id
1 'polypeptide(L)'
;MFDFILKPIGSYLGWLDSLTGSYMIALLIFAFTIEVLLLPLAIKQQKTSIKQAKLRPKEMAIQKKYAGRNDRVTMQKMQQELMEMRQKEGVGQFGGCLTLLIQLPIIMALYQIVINPLYYVLHLSKDTINIVAKFLDYNTSKGTIGMITKIRELGQSGFAALSGWTTEGVTAEASAAAHTELMGAFDKLPDFNIFGGFMNLGETPSFTPPTWLLLVPVVTFVVYS
;
A
#
# COMPACT_ATOMS: atom_id res chain seq x y z
N MET A 1 -12.20 6.06 -8.50
CA MET A 1 -12.53 7.37 -7.90
C MET A 1 -11.28 8.10 -7.39
N PHE A 2 -10.26 7.39 -6.88
CA PHE A 2 -9.03 8.02 -6.35
C PHE A 2 -7.92 8.23 -7.40
N ASP A 3 -8.12 7.88 -8.66
CA ASP A 3 -7.09 7.93 -9.72
C ASP A 3 -6.52 9.35 -9.94
N PHE A 4 -7.32 10.38 -9.69
CA PHE A 4 -6.88 11.79 -9.77
C PHE A 4 -5.73 12.10 -8.79
N ILE A 5 -5.73 11.46 -7.61
CA ILE A 5 -4.67 11.64 -6.60
C ILE A 5 -3.57 10.59 -6.81
N LEU A 6 -3.94 9.36 -7.15
CA LEU A 6 -2.99 8.25 -7.25
C LEU A 6 -2.05 8.36 -8.45
N LYS A 7 -2.55 8.85 -9.60
CA LYS A 7 -1.71 9.01 -10.80
C LYS A 7 -0.55 10.00 -10.62
N PRO A 8 -0.75 11.23 -10.10
CA PRO A 8 0.38 12.13 -9.82
C PRO A 8 1.40 11.54 -8.84
N ILE A 9 0.93 10.83 -7.80
CA ILE A 9 1.81 10.17 -6.82
C ILE A 9 2.59 9.03 -7.48
N GLY A 10 1.93 8.24 -8.33
CA GLY A 10 2.59 7.19 -9.12
C GLY A 10 3.61 7.76 -10.12
N SER A 11 3.29 8.89 -10.79
CA SER A 11 4.23 9.59 -11.68
C SER A 11 5.47 10.08 -10.93
N TYR A 12 5.31 10.56 -9.69
CA TYR A 12 6.42 10.96 -8.84
C TYR A 12 7.33 9.77 -8.52
N LEU A 13 6.77 8.61 -8.23
CA LEU A 13 7.54 7.38 -8.01
C LEU A 13 8.29 6.95 -9.29
N GLY A 14 7.64 7.02 -10.47
CA GLY A 14 8.29 6.74 -11.76
C GLY A 14 9.42 7.70 -12.09
N TRP A 15 9.25 8.98 -11.75
CA TRP A 15 10.31 9.98 -11.89
C TRP A 15 11.52 9.67 -10.98
N LEU A 16 11.27 9.29 -9.72
CA LEU A 16 12.32 8.86 -8.81
C LEU A 16 13.06 7.61 -9.33
N ASP A 17 12.33 6.64 -9.88
CA ASP A 17 12.92 5.44 -10.48
C ASP A 17 13.84 5.80 -11.65
N SER A 18 13.41 6.70 -12.52
CA SER A 18 14.23 7.20 -13.65
C SER A 18 15.49 7.95 -13.21
N LEU A 19 15.47 8.61 -12.05
CA LEU A 19 16.61 9.33 -11.49
C LEU A 19 17.62 8.40 -10.80
N THR A 20 17.11 7.42 -10.06
CA THR A 20 17.94 6.55 -9.21
C THR A 20 18.46 5.34 -9.95
N GLY A 21 17.82 4.95 -11.06
CA GLY A 21 18.09 3.72 -11.79
C GLY A 21 17.82 2.45 -11.00
N SER A 22 17.17 2.56 -9.82
CA SER A 22 16.84 1.43 -8.96
C SER A 22 15.49 1.66 -8.29
N TYR A 23 14.53 0.83 -8.63
CA TYR A 23 13.17 0.92 -8.09
C TYR A 23 13.12 0.85 -6.55
N MET A 24 14.02 0.07 -5.94
CA MET A 24 14.13 -0.02 -4.48
C MET A 24 14.56 1.32 -3.86
N ILE A 25 15.57 1.98 -4.42
CA ILE A 25 16.02 3.29 -3.93
C ILE A 25 14.92 4.32 -4.14
N ALA A 26 14.25 4.29 -5.29
CA ALA A 26 13.09 5.13 -5.57
C ALA A 26 11.98 4.93 -4.54
N LEU A 27 11.65 3.68 -4.17
CA LEU A 27 10.66 3.37 -3.13
C LEU A 27 11.08 3.89 -1.75
N LEU A 28 12.35 3.78 -1.36
CA LEU A 28 12.83 4.29 -0.08
C LEU A 28 12.73 5.83 -0.01
N ILE A 29 13.15 6.54 -1.07
CA ILE A 29 13.02 7.99 -1.15
C ILE A 29 11.56 8.40 -1.16
N PHE A 30 10.72 7.68 -1.90
CA PHE A 30 9.29 7.89 -1.96
C PHE A 30 8.63 7.74 -0.58
N ALA A 31 8.93 6.64 0.13
CA ALA A 31 8.42 6.39 1.47
C ALA A 31 8.83 7.52 2.43
N PHE A 32 10.11 7.91 2.42
CA PHE A 32 10.61 9.01 3.22
C PHE A 32 9.91 10.34 2.91
N THR A 33 9.70 10.64 1.62
CA THR A 33 8.99 11.86 1.20
C THR A 33 7.55 11.88 1.72
N ILE A 34 6.85 10.75 1.62
CA ILE A 34 5.47 10.63 2.14
C ILE A 34 5.46 10.78 3.67
N GLU A 35 6.41 10.18 4.40
CA GLU A 35 6.51 10.33 5.86
C GLU A 35 6.74 11.79 6.25
N VAL A 36 7.65 12.50 5.58
CA VAL A 36 7.89 13.94 5.82
C VAL A 36 6.64 14.77 5.53
N LEU A 37 5.93 14.46 4.45
CA LEU A 37 4.68 15.15 4.08
C LEU A 37 3.58 14.92 5.16
N LEU A 38 3.51 13.71 5.71
CA LEU A 38 2.54 13.34 6.74
C LEU A 38 2.99 13.71 8.17
N LEU A 39 4.23 14.15 8.35
CA LEU A 39 4.80 14.49 9.66
C LEU A 39 3.95 15.48 10.48
N PRO A 40 3.41 16.59 9.92
CA PRO A 40 2.55 17.48 10.69
C PRO A 40 1.27 16.80 11.19
N LEU A 41 0.72 15.86 10.42
CA LEU A 41 -0.42 15.05 10.83
C LEU A 41 -0.03 14.08 11.95
N ALA A 42 1.11 13.39 11.80
CA ALA A 42 1.65 12.46 12.79
C ALA A 42 1.92 13.16 14.14
N ILE A 43 2.49 14.37 14.13
CA ILE A 43 2.69 15.16 15.34
C ILE A 43 1.37 15.48 16.06
N LYS A 44 0.33 15.87 15.31
CA LYS A 44 -1.00 16.10 15.89
C LYS A 44 -1.59 14.84 16.50
N GLN A 45 -1.46 13.71 15.81
CA GLN A 45 -1.90 12.39 16.31
C GLN A 45 -1.17 12.00 17.60
N GLN A 46 0.15 12.16 17.63
CA GLN A 46 0.94 11.84 18.80
C GLN A 46 0.59 12.72 20.02
N LYS A 47 0.35 14.02 19.81
CA LYS A 47 -0.13 14.91 20.88
C LYS A 47 -1.47 14.45 21.45
N THR A 48 -2.38 13.98 20.60
CA THR A 48 -3.68 13.42 21.02
C THR A 48 -3.49 12.12 21.79
N SER A 49 -2.61 11.23 21.34
CA SER A 49 -2.29 9.97 22.04
C SER A 49 -1.68 10.21 23.44
N ILE A 50 -0.79 11.17 23.56
CA ILE A 50 -0.21 11.57 24.85
C ILE A 50 -1.29 12.10 25.81
N LYS A 51 -2.21 12.94 25.32
CA LYS A 51 -3.35 13.41 26.12
C LYS A 51 -4.21 12.23 26.59
N GLN A 52 -4.54 11.30 25.72
CA GLN A 52 -5.30 10.10 26.08
C GLN A 52 -4.57 9.23 27.11
N ALA A 53 -3.26 9.04 26.99
CA ALA A 53 -2.46 8.29 27.95
C ALA A 53 -2.49 8.95 29.34
N LYS A 54 -2.46 10.28 29.43
CA LYS A 54 -2.58 11.01 30.69
C LYS A 54 -3.97 10.92 31.32
N LEU A 55 -5.00 10.65 30.54
CA LEU A 55 -6.39 10.49 31.03
C LEU A 55 -6.68 9.06 31.53
N ARG A 56 -5.89 8.05 31.13
CA ARG A 56 -6.08 6.66 31.56
C ARG A 56 -6.25 6.48 33.08
N PRO A 57 -5.42 7.09 33.96
CA PRO A 57 -5.62 6.92 35.40
C PRO A 57 -6.96 7.49 35.89
N LYS A 58 -7.43 8.62 35.30
CA LYS A 58 -8.75 9.19 35.61
C LYS A 58 -9.87 8.30 35.13
N GLU A 59 -9.75 7.72 33.93
CA GLU A 59 -10.71 6.75 33.39
C GLU A 59 -10.81 5.49 34.26
N MET A 60 -9.65 4.96 34.69
CA MET A 60 -9.63 3.80 35.59
C MET A 60 -10.26 4.13 36.96
N ALA A 61 -10.11 5.34 37.49
CA ALA A 61 -10.75 5.75 38.73
C ALA A 61 -12.28 5.78 38.60
N ILE A 62 -12.80 6.29 37.46
CA ILE A 62 -14.23 6.26 37.17
C ILE A 62 -14.73 4.81 37.03
N GLN A 63 -14.01 3.98 36.26
CA GLN A 63 -14.37 2.57 36.08
C GLN A 63 -14.41 1.81 37.44
N LYS A 64 -13.44 2.05 38.32
CA LYS A 64 -13.40 1.45 39.67
C LYS A 64 -14.59 1.89 40.52
N LYS A 65 -15.06 3.15 40.41
CA LYS A 65 -16.23 3.67 41.13
C LYS A 65 -17.50 2.89 40.82
N TYR A 66 -17.61 2.37 39.58
CA TYR A 66 -18.76 1.61 39.10
C TYR A 66 -18.51 0.10 39.03
N ALA A 67 -17.34 -0.39 39.45
CA ALA A 67 -16.99 -1.80 39.44
C ALA A 67 -17.96 -2.61 40.32
N GLY A 68 -18.38 -3.76 39.81
CA GLY A 68 -19.31 -4.66 40.52
C GLY A 68 -20.77 -4.37 40.30
N ARG A 69 -21.15 -3.33 39.55
CA ARG A 69 -22.54 -3.02 39.19
C ARG A 69 -22.72 -3.15 37.70
N ASN A 70 -23.47 -4.19 37.26
CA ASN A 70 -23.66 -4.50 35.83
C ASN A 70 -25.07 -4.11 35.33
N ASP A 71 -25.82 -3.31 36.10
CA ASP A 71 -27.12 -2.84 35.67
C ASP A 71 -26.98 -1.76 34.56
N ARG A 72 -27.92 -1.77 33.62
CA ARG A 72 -27.95 -0.91 32.43
C ARG A 72 -27.86 0.59 32.77
N VAL A 73 -28.52 1.00 33.84
CA VAL A 73 -28.55 2.39 34.29
C VAL A 73 -27.20 2.85 34.81
N THR A 74 -26.51 1.99 35.57
CA THR A 74 -25.16 2.28 36.09
C THR A 74 -24.12 2.33 34.97
N MET A 75 -24.22 1.45 33.97
CA MET A 75 -23.34 1.49 32.78
C MET A 75 -23.54 2.78 31.99
N GLN A 76 -24.77 3.24 31.82
CA GLN A 76 -25.03 4.53 31.14
C GLN A 76 -24.45 5.73 31.92
N LYS A 77 -24.60 5.76 33.24
CA LYS A 77 -24.00 6.80 34.09
C LYS A 77 -22.47 6.80 34.00
N MET A 78 -21.84 5.63 34.04
CA MET A 78 -20.41 5.51 33.86
C MET A 78 -19.94 6.06 32.52
N GLN A 79 -20.63 5.71 31.43
CA GLN A 79 -20.32 6.23 30.09
C GLN A 79 -20.50 7.75 30.00
N GLN A 80 -21.55 8.30 30.62
CA GLN A 80 -21.75 9.75 30.70
C GLN A 80 -20.60 10.44 31.45
N GLU A 81 -20.23 9.95 32.62
CA GLU A 81 -19.14 10.52 33.43
C GLU A 81 -17.81 10.45 32.68
N LEU A 82 -17.54 9.36 31.95
CA LEU A 82 -16.37 9.23 31.09
C LEU A 82 -16.38 10.24 29.93
N MET A 83 -17.55 10.42 29.27
CA MET A 83 -17.69 11.39 28.18
C MET A 83 -17.50 12.83 28.67
N GLU A 84 -18.11 13.21 29.78
CA GLU A 84 -17.98 14.55 30.38
C GLU A 84 -16.53 14.83 30.78
N MET A 85 -15.85 13.86 31.36
CA MET A 85 -14.43 13.98 31.72
C MET A 85 -13.56 14.21 30.49
N ARG A 86 -13.76 13.41 29.42
CA ARG A 86 -13.04 13.59 28.15
C ARG A 86 -13.31 14.93 27.49
N GLN A 87 -14.55 15.41 27.52
CA GLN A 87 -14.92 16.72 26.98
C GLN A 87 -14.25 17.86 27.76
N LYS A 88 -14.24 17.81 29.10
CA LYS A 88 -13.59 18.81 29.96
C LYS A 88 -12.08 18.90 29.71
N GLU A 89 -11.45 17.79 29.39
CA GLU A 89 -10.01 17.71 29.09
C GLU A 89 -9.70 17.99 27.59
N GLY A 90 -10.71 18.31 26.78
CA GLY A 90 -10.55 18.64 25.37
C GLY A 90 -10.10 17.48 24.50
N VAL A 91 -10.39 16.24 24.92
CA VAL A 91 -10.17 15.03 24.13
C VAL A 91 -11.51 14.57 23.56
N GLY A 92 -11.68 14.76 22.25
CA GLY A 92 -12.89 14.34 21.57
C GLY A 92 -13.10 12.83 21.67
N GLN A 93 -14.36 12.40 21.71
CA GLN A 93 -14.76 10.99 21.78
C GLN A 93 -14.16 10.13 20.64
N PHE A 94 -13.88 10.74 19.50
CA PHE A 94 -13.32 10.11 18.31
C PHE A 94 -11.79 10.27 18.17
N GLY A 95 -11.10 10.83 19.16
CA GLY A 95 -9.68 11.18 19.04
C GLY A 95 -8.75 10.01 18.66
N GLY A 96 -9.08 8.79 19.06
CA GLY A 96 -8.30 7.59 18.69
C GLY A 96 -8.74 6.97 17.36
N CYS A 97 -10.04 6.84 17.11
CA CYS A 97 -10.55 6.20 15.89
C CYS A 97 -10.49 7.12 14.67
N LEU A 98 -10.56 8.45 14.85
CA LEU A 98 -10.41 9.42 13.75
C LEU A 98 -9.04 9.30 13.07
N THR A 99 -8.01 9.02 13.85
CA THR A 99 -6.66 8.76 13.34
C THR A 99 -6.65 7.57 12.39
N LEU A 100 -7.23 6.43 12.81
CA LEU A 100 -7.34 5.23 11.97
C LEU A 100 -8.17 5.49 10.71
N LEU A 101 -9.25 6.26 10.84
CA LEU A 101 -10.17 6.55 9.75
C LEU A 101 -9.51 7.43 8.66
N ILE A 102 -8.58 8.31 9.02
CA ILE A 102 -7.77 9.10 8.08
C ILE A 102 -6.61 8.27 7.53
N GLN A 103 -5.96 7.49 8.38
CA GLN A 103 -4.78 6.70 8.01
C GLN A 103 -5.12 5.58 7.01
N LEU A 104 -6.27 4.92 7.17
CA LEU A 104 -6.66 3.75 6.38
C LEU A 104 -6.77 4.07 4.86
N PRO A 105 -7.46 5.14 4.42
CA PRO A 105 -7.46 5.52 3.00
C PRO A 105 -6.07 5.82 2.44
N ILE A 106 -5.18 6.44 3.24
CA ILE A 106 -3.82 6.76 2.81
C ILE A 106 -3.02 5.49 2.58
N ILE A 107 -3.07 4.54 3.54
CA ILE A 107 -2.39 3.25 3.41
C ILE A 107 -2.92 2.49 2.19
N MET A 108 -4.24 2.45 2.00
CA MET A 108 -4.84 1.79 0.82
C MET A 108 -4.42 2.44 -0.49
N ALA A 109 -4.30 3.76 -0.52
CA ALA A 109 -3.84 4.51 -1.69
C ALA A 109 -2.38 4.16 -2.03
N LEU A 110 -1.48 4.21 -1.05
CA LEU A 110 -0.08 3.86 -1.22
C LEU A 110 0.09 2.38 -1.61
N TYR A 111 -0.65 1.50 -0.97
CA TYR A 111 -0.66 0.08 -1.32
C TYR A 111 -1.04 -0.13 -2.79
N GLN A 112 -2.08 0.53 -3.29
CA GLN A 112 -2.50 0.42 -4.69
C GLN A 112 -1.42 0.88 -5.67
N ILE A 113 -0.70 1.96 -5.37
CA ILE A 113 0.40 2.45 -6.23
C ILE A 113 1.53 1.43 -6.28
N VAL A 114 1.92 0.89 -5.13
CA VAL A 114 3.04 -0.05 -5.03
C VAL A 114 2.74 -1.38 -5.71
N ILE A 115 1.54 -1.93 -5.53
CA ILE A 115 1.20 -3.24 -6.15
C ILE A 115 0.81 -3.16 -7.62
N ASN A 116 0.50 -1.97 -8.15
CA ASN A 116 0.09 -1.78 -9.56
C ASN A 116 1.00 -0.79 -10.31
N PRO A 117 2.31 -1.04 -10.37
CA PRO A 117 3.25 -0.14 -11.00
C PRO A 117 3.01 0.00 -12.52
N LEU A 118 2.49 -1.00 -13.22
CA LEU A 118 2.15 -0.89 -14.63
C LEU A 118 1.12 0.22 -14.89
N TYR A 119 0.15 0.38 -14.00
CA TYR A 119 -0.91 1.39 -14.17
C TYR A 119 -0.51 2.76 -13.63
N TYR A 120 0.06 2.83 -12.41
CA TYR A 120 0.32 4.11 -11.74
C TYR A 120 1.70 4.70 -12.05
N VAL A 121 2.71 3.87 -12.31
CA VAL A 121 4.10 4.30 -12.56
C VAL A 121 4.37 4.39 -14.07
N LEU A 122 4.02 3.36 -14.83
CA LEU A 122 4.24 3.30 -16.27
C LEU A 122 3.06 3.86 -17.08
N HIS A 123 1.92 4.14 -16.43
CA HIS A 123 0.71 4.69 -17.05
C HIS A 123 0.11 3.84 -18.18
N LEU A 124 0.36 2.53 -18.19
CA LEU A 124 -0.28 1.63 -19.13
C LEU A 124 -1.80 1.66 -18.94
N SER A 125 -2.54 1.56 -20.03
CA SER A 125 -3.99 1.49 -19.99
C SER A 125 -4.46 0.21 -19.30
N LYS A 126 -5.63 0.25 -18.68
CA LYS A 126 -6.21 -0.96 -18.05
C LYS A 126 -6.48 -2.05 -19.08
N ASP A 127 -6.83 -1.67 -20.28
CA ASP A 127 -7.10 -2.62 -21.37
C ASP A 127 -5.81 -3.34 -21.76
N THR A 128 -4.71 -2.61 -21.93
CA THR A 128 -3.38 -3.20 -22.17
C THR A 128 -2.97 -4.15 -21.05
N ILE A 129 -3.11 -3.75 -19.79
CA ILE A 129 -2.78 -4.60 -18.64
C ILE A 129 -3.63 -5.88 -18.66
N ASN A 130 -4.93 -5.80 -18.94
CA ASN A 130 -5.81 -6.95 -19.01
C ASN A 130 -5.47 -7.88 -20.19
N ILE A 131 -5.14 -7.33 -21.36
CA ILE A 131 -4.74 -8.12 -22.54
C ILE A 131 -3.44 -8.86 -22.26
N VAL A 132 -2.42 -8.16 -21.73
CA VAL A 132 -1.13 -8.77 -21.37
C VAL A 132 -1.31 -9.80 -20.25
N ALA A 133 -2.16 -9.54 -19.28
CA ALA A 133 -2.47 -10.51 -18.21
C ALA A 133 -3.10 -11.79 -18.77
N LYS A 134 -4.06 -11.66 -19.70
CA LYS A 134 -4.64 -12.82 -20.39
C LYS A 134 -3.61 -13.57 -21.23
N PHE A 135 -2.74 -12.87 -21.93
CA PHE A 135 -1.66 -13.46 -22.73
C PHE A 135 -0.68 -14.25 -21.86
N LEU A 136 -0.37 -13.77 -20.65
CA LEU A 136 0.53 -14.42 -19.69
C LEU A 136 -0.15 -15.45 -18.78
N ASP A 137 -1.47 -15.65 -18.93
CA ASP A 137 -2.29 -16.39 -17.95
C ASP A 137 -2.00 -15.94 -16.50
N TYR A 138 -2.06 -14.62 -16.29
CA TYR A 138 -1.75 -13.99 -15.01
C TYR A 138 -2.99 -13.40 -14.33
N ASN A 139 -3.17 -13.73 -13.05
CA ASN A 139 -4.26 -13.19 -12.26
C ASN A 139 -3.88 -11.83 -11.64
N THR A 140 -4.47 -10.76 -12.14
CA THR A 140 -4.20 -9.37 -11.69
C THR A 140 -4.80 -9.02 -10.33
N SER A 141 -5.57 -9.90 -9.69
CA SER A 141 -6.20 -9.62 -8.39
C SER A 141 -5.21 -9.32 -7.28
N LYS A 142 -3.97 -9.81 -7.39
CA LYS A 142 -2.85 -9.57 -6.47
C LYS A 142 -1.95 -8.39 -6.90
N GLY A 143 -2.40 -7.59 -7.87
CA GLY A 143 -1.62 -6.50 -8.44
C GLY A 143 -0.77 -6.93 -9.65
N THR A 144 0.07 -6.03 -10.14
CA THR A 144 0.84 -6.22 -11.38
C THR A 144 2.35 -6.43 -11.18
N ILE A 145 2.82 -6.49 -9.93
CA ILE A 145 4.26 -6.69 -9.62
C ILE A 145 4.77 -8.02 -10.21
N GLY A 146 4.12 -9.14 -9.88
CA GLY A 146 4.53 -10.45 -10.41
C GLY A 146 4.37 -10.59 -11.92
N MET A 147 3.49 -9.78 -12.53
CA MET A 147 3.36 -9.70 -13.98
C MET A 147 4.60 -9.04 -14.61
N ILE A 148 5.17 -8.00 -13.98
CA ILE A 148 6.41 -7.37 -14.45
C ILE A 148 7.57 -8.36 -14.43
N THR A 149 7.69 -9.19 -13.40
CA THR A 149 8.71 -10.25 -13.35
C THR A 149 8.59 -11.17 -14.56
N LYS A 150 7.37 -11.67 -14.85
CA LYS A 150 7.12 -12.51 -16.04
C LYS A 150 7.41 -11.78 -17.36
N ILE A 151 7.07 -10.49 -17.45
CA ILE A 151 7.35 -9.67 -18.65
C ILE A 151 8.86 -9.58 -18.87
N ARG A 152 9.64 -9.33 -17.81
CA ARG A 152 11.10 -9.26 -17.91
C ARG A 152 11.74 -10.59 -18.26
N GLU A 153 11.25 -11.69 -17.69
CA GLU A 153 11.74 -13.05 -17.99
C GLU A 153 11.54 -13.44 -19.46
N LEU A 154 10.39 -13.12 -20.03
CA LEU A 154 10.11 -13.37 -21.43
C LEU A 154 10.90 -12.46 -22.38
N GLY A 155 11.25 -11.26 -21.92
CA GLY A 155 11.93 -10.28 -22.74
C GLY A 155 11.05 -9.75 -23.89
N GLN A 156 11.57 -8.80 -24.66
CA GLN A 156 10.82 -8.19 -25.78
C GLN A 156 10.42 -9.22 -26.84
N SER A 157 11.28 -10.20 -27.13
CA SER A 157 11.04 -11.27 -28.13
C SER A 157 9.86 -12.17 -27.75
N GLY A 158 9.63 -12.41 -26.46
CA GLY A 158 8.51 -13.23 -25.99
C GLY A 158 7.14 -12.59 -26.27
N PHE A 159 7.10 -11.28 -26.49
CA PHE A 159 5.86 -10.56 -26.80
C PHE A 159 5.63 -10.33 -28.30
N ALA A 160 6.50 -10.81 -29.20
CA ALA A 160 6.31 -10.66 -30.63
C ALA A 160 4.96 -11.25 -31.11
N ALA A 161 4.52 -12.35 -30.50
CA ALA A 161 3.24 -12.97 -30.81
C ALA A 161 2.02 -12.19 -30.29
N LEU A 162 2.19 -11.25 -29.36
CA LEU A 162 1.10 -10.46 -28.78
C LEU A 162 0.42 -9.58 -29.83
N SER A 163 1.18 -9.05 -30.81
CA SER A 163 0.64 -8.13 -31.81
C SER A 163 -0.46 -8.73 -32.73
N GLY A 164 -0.49 -10.05 -32.88
CA GLY A 164 -1.53 -10.76 -33.65
C GLY A 164 -2.38 -11.71 -32.80
N TRP A 165 -2.20 -11.69 -31.48
CA TRP A 165 -2.88 -12.62 -30.59
C TRP A 165 -4.37 -12.28 -30.43
N THR A 166 -5.21 -13.29 -30.50
CA THR A 166 -6.65 -13.18 -30.33
C THR A 166 -7.17 -14.22 -29.35
N THR A 167 -8.12 -13.83 -28.53
CA THR A 167 -8.83 -14.73 -27.63
C THR A 167 -10.24 -14.17 -27.37
N GLU A 168 -11.05 -14.87 -26.62
CA GLU A 168 -12.40 -14.42 -26.28
C GLU A 168 -12.36 -13.02 -25.65
N GLY A 169 -13.03 -12.05 -26.33
CA GLY A 169 -13.09 -10.66 -25.93
C GLY A 169 -11.83 -9.81 -26.20
N VAL A 170 -10.87 -10.33 -27.01
CA VAL A 170 -9.67 -9.58 -27.42
C VAL A 170 -9.50 -9.69 -28.92
N THR A 171 -9.54 -8.53 -29.60
CA THR A 171 -9.33 -8.43 -31.06
C THR A 171 -7.84 -8.29 -31.39
N ALA A 172 -7.46 -8.62 -32.64
CA ALA A 172 -6.08 -8.44 -33.10
C ALA A 172 -5.62 -6.95 -33.02
N GLU A 173 -6.53 -6.01 -33.30
CA GLU A 173 -6.25 -4.58 -33.19
C GLU A 173 -5.95 -4.18 -31.74
N ALA A 174 -6.74 -4.66 -30.78
CA ALA A 174 -6.53 -4.40 -29.35
C ALA A 174 -5.20 -4.99 -28.86
N SER A 175 -4.85 -6.18 -29.32
CA SER A 175 -3.57 -6.83 -29.00
C SER A 175 -2.38 -6.09 -29.61
N ALA A 176 -2.50 -5.61 -30.84
CA ALA A 176 -1.46 -4.81 -31.48
C ALA A 176 -1.24 -3.47 -30.77
N ALA A 177 -2.33 -2.80 -30.35
CA ALA A 177 -2.26 -1.60 -29.53
C ALA A 177 -1.59 -1.88 -28.18
N ALA A 178 -1.99 -2.94 -27.50
CA ALA A 178 -1.40 -3.37 -26.22
C ALA A 178 0.10 -3.71 -26.36
N HIS A 179 0.49 -4.39 -27.43
CA HIS A 179 1.89 -4.66 -27.75
C HIS A 179 2.68 -3.37 -27.91
N THR A 180 2.18 -2.41 -28.71
CA THR A 180 2.84 -1.14 -28.95
C THR A 180 3.03 -0.33 -27.66
N GLU A 181 1.97 -0.26 -26.84
CA GLU A 181 2.01 0.45 -25.55
C GLU A 181 2.99 -0.22 -24.57
N LEU A 182 3.00 -1.56 -24.49
CA LEU A 182 3.91 -2.31 -23.65
C LEU A 182 5.37 -2.13 -24.09
N MET A 183 5.64 -2.24 -25.41
CA MET A 183 7.00 -2.07 -25.94
C MET A 183 7.53 -0.65 -25.74
N GLY A 184 6.69 0.37 -25.83
CA GLY A 184 7.06 1.75 -25.54
C GLY A 184 7.44 2.00 -24.07
N ALA A 185 6.95 1.16 -23.16
CA ALA A 185 7.23 1.22 -21.73
C ALA A 185 8.25 0.17 -21.28
N PHE A 186 8.70 -0.74 -22.15
CA PHE A 186 9.50 -1.90 -21.77
C PHE A 186 10.82 -1.55 -21.08
N ASP A 187 11.52 -0.55 -21.60
CA ASP A 187 12.82 -0.09 -21.04
C ASP A 187 12.65 0.63 -19.69
N LYS A 188 11.43 1.05 -19.36
CA LYS A 188 11.07 1.72 -18.10
C LYS A 188 10.46 0.76 -17.08
N LEU A 189 10.42 -0.54 -17.37
CA LEU A 189 9.89 -1.52 -16.43
C LEU A 189 10.72 -1.54 -15.14
N PRO A 190 10.08 -1.38 -13.97
CA PRO A 190 10.79 -1.40 -12.69
C PRO A 190 11.59 -2.69 -12.50
N ASP A 191 12.80 -2.59 -11.99
CA ASP A 191 13.59 -3.75 -11.59
C ASP A 191 13.40 -4.05 -10.11
N PHE A 192 12.80 -5.20 -9.83
CA PHE A 192 12.53 -5.66 -8.46
C PHE A 192 13.66 -6.51 -7.90
N ASN A 193 14.70 -6.78 -8.68
CA ASN A 193 15.87 -7.51 -8.21
C ASN A 193 16.75 -6.62 -7.32
N ILE A 194 17.04 -7.10 -6.14
CA ILE A 194 17.88 -6.42 -5.16
C ILE A 194 19.18 -7.20 -4.98
N PHE A 195 20.27 -6.49 -4.71
CA PHE A 195 21.59 -7.11 -4.45
C PHE A 195 22.02 -8.07 -5.57
N GLY A 196 21.88 -7.67 -6.84
CA GLY A 196 22.31 -8.47 -7.97
C GLY A 196 21.47 -9.73 -8.22
N GLY A 197 20.19 -9.70 -7.88
CA GLY A 197 19.27 -10.82 -8.07
C GLY A 197 19.12 -11.75 -6.87
N PHE A 198 19.79 -11.45 -5.74
CA PHE A 198 19.68 -12.26 -4.52
C PHE A 198 18.27 -12.21 -3.90
N MET A 199 17.57 -11.08 -4.03
CA MET A 199 16.19 -10.90 -3.59
C MET A 199 15.37 -10.26 -4.68
N ASN A 200 14.17 -10.79 -4.93
CA ASN A 200 13.19 -10.21 -5.85
C ASN A 200 11.96 -9.75 -5.07
N LEU A 201 11.69 -8.43 -5.07
CA LEU A 201 10.53 -7.84 -4.40
C LEU A 201 9.19 -8.25 -5.05
N GLY A 202 9.22 -8.77 -6.28
CA GLY A 202 8.04 -9.27 -6.98
C GLY A 202 7.60 -10.67 -6.53
N GLU A 203 8.40 -11.36 -5.72
CA GLU A 203 8.09 -12.70 -5.22
C GLU A 203 7.38 -12.66 -3.87
N THR A 204 6.57 -13.67 -3.62
CA THR A 204 5.94 -13.87 -2.31
C THR A 204 6.84 -14.73 -1.43
N PRO A 205 7.00 -14.39 -0.12
CA PRO A 205 7.76 -15.22 0.80
C PRO A 205 7.18 -16.65 0.82
N SER A 206 8.01 -17.66 0.62
CA SER A 206 7.61 -19.06 0.67
C SER A 206 8.45 -19.82 1.69
N PHE A 207 7.82 -20.82 2.34
CA PHE A 207 8.52 -21.72 3.28
C PHE A 207 9.10 -22.94 2.57
N THR A 208 8.63 -23.24 1.35
CA THR A 208 9.06 -24.43 0.59
C THR A 208 9.19 -24.11 -0.91
N PRO A 209 10.40 -23.87 -1.43
CA PRO A 209 11.68 -23.65 -0.73
C PRO A 209 11.70 -22.34 0.06
N PRO A 210 12.47 -22.26 1.16
CA PRO A 210 12.52 -21.03 1.96
C PRO A 210 13.19 -19.90 1.14
N THR A 211 12.53 -18.76 1.07
CA THR A 211 13.07 -17.56 0.41
C THR A 211 13.63 -16.59 1.45
N TRP A 212 14.69 -15.85 1.07
CA TRP A 212 15.29 -14.81 1.92
C TRP A 212 14.29 -13.70 2.33
N LEU A 213 13.18 -13.56 1.60
CA LEU A 213 12.08 -12.68 1.93
C LEU A 213 11.44 -12.98 3.29
N LEU A 214 11.59 -14.20 3.82
CA LEU A 214 11.17 -14.56 5.18
C LEU A 214 11.92 -13.78 6.27
N LEU A 215 13.12 -13.25 5.97
CA LEU A 215 13.83 -12.39 6.92
C LEU A 215 13.09 -11.09 7.21
N VAL A 216 12.31 -10.56 6.26
CA VAL A 216 11.58 -9.31 6.43
C VAL A 216 10.61 -9.37 7.62
N PRO A 217 9.66 -10.32 7.69
CA PRO A 217 8.78 -10.45 8.85
C PRO A 217 9.52 -10.79 10.14
N VAL A 218 10.60 -11.57 10.07
CA VAL A 218 11.42 -11.90 11.26
C VAL A 218 12.12 -10.66 11.81
N VAL A 219 12.77 -9.87 10.96
CA VAL A 219 13.42 -8.61 11.37
C VAL A 219 12.38 -7.63 11.91
N THR A 220 11.23 -7.51 11.24
CA THR A 220 10.14 -6.66 11.71
C THR A 220 9.65 -7.08 13.09
N PHE A 221 9.47 -8.38 13.31
CA PHE A 221 9.06 -8.89 14.62
C PHE A 221 10.08 -8.57 15.71
N VAL A 222 11.39 -8.78 15.43
CA VAL A 222 12.48 -8.50 16.39
C VAL A 222 12.59 -7.02 16.71
N VAL A 223 12.38 -6.14 15.73
CA VAL A 223 12.47 -4.67 15.95
C VAL A 223 11.29 -4.14 16.78
N TYR A 224 10.11 -4.77 16.67
CA TYR A 224 8.89 -4.33 17.36
C TYR A 224 8.58 -5.11 18.67
N SER A 225 9.35 -6.15 18.99
CA SER A 225 9.25 -6.88 20.27
C SER A 225 10.06 -6.24 21.37
#